data_c4f7777786bdc40d594343c4666dfe3b
#
_entry.id   c4f7777786bdc40d594343c4666dfe3b
#
_cell.length_a   1.000
_cell.length_b   1.000
_cell.length_c   1.000
_cell.angle_alpha   90.00
_cell.angle_beta   90.00
_cell.angle_gamma   90.00
#
_symmetry.space_group_name_H-M   'P 1'
#
loop_
_entity.id
_entity.type
_entity.pdbx_description
1 polymer ?
#
loop_
_entity_poly.entity_id
_entity_poly.type
_entity_poly.pdbx_seq_one_letter_code
_entity_poly.pdbx_strand_id
1 'polypeptide(L)'
;VANTAILGYDLNKVYEGRGPLEAASIEYDMQPDDLALRCNIIELEDDCIKNHHGGHLTTEEGNMLIQSLNDKLGNEQIKFITGIQYRHLLVIKGGNKHITCAPPHDHPNEEWKSLLVQPEEGYHMKDDHRMSPQATANLLNELIIKSQTLLANHPFNLHRKAKANSIWPWSGGYRPSMSTLMQLYPEIKSGSVISAVDLIRGIGHYAGLDVIKVNGATGLADTNYEGKVKAAIEALEKQDFVYLHIEASDEAGHDGDLDLKLKTIENLDTRVVKTLYETISNWQEPVCIALL
;
A
#
# COMPACT_ATOMS: atom_id res chain seq x y z
N VAL A 1 -10.37 0.16 0.11
CA VAL A 1 -11.69 -0.48 0.29
C VAL A 1 -12.67 0.03 -0.76
N ALA A 2 -12.96 1.36 -0.83
CA ALA A 2 -13.90 1.94 -1.80
C ALA A 2 -13.56 1.56 -3.26
N ASN A 3 -12.31 1.77 -3.68
CA ASN A 3 -11.86 1.48 -5.05
C ASN A 3 -12.05 0.01 -5.47
N THR A 4 -11.90 -0.95 -4.56
CA THR A 4 -12.17 -2.37 -4.82
C THR A 4 -13.67 -2.61 -5.04
N ALA A 5 -14.53 -1.95 -4.25
CA ALA A 5 -15.98 -2.03 -4.41
C ALA A 5 -16.47 -1.37 -5.70
N ILE A 6 -15.86 -0.24 -6.10
CA ILE A 6 -16.14 0.45 -7.38
C ILE A 6 -15.88 -0.48 -8.58
N LEU A 7 -14.85 -1.30 -8.52
CA LEU A 7 -14.54 -2.30 -9.55
C LEU A 7 -15.46 -3.55 -9.48
N GLY A 8 -16.46 -3.57 -8.58
CA GLY A 8 -17.46 -4.63 -8.49
C GLY A 8 -17.08 -5.83 -7.62
N TYR A 9 -16.01 -5.75 -6.84
CA TYR A 9 -15.59 -6.83 -5.96
C TYR A 9 -16.30 -6.81 -4.60
N ASP A 10 -16.67 -7.99 -4.11
CA ASP A 10 -17.15 -8.19 -2.74
C ASP A 10 -15.96 -8.15 -1.76
N LEU A 11 -15.87 -7.07 -0.99
CA LEU A 11 -14.77 -6.84 -0.06
C LEU A 11 -14.60 -7.94 0.97
N ASN A 12 -15.71 -8.54 1.43
CA ASN A 12 -15.65 -9.62 2.42
C ASN A 12 -14.97 -10.89 1.89
N LYS A 13 -14.84 -11.00 0.57
CA LYS A 13 -14.23 -12.16 -0.10
C LYS A 13 -12.81 -11.91 -0.57
N VAL A 14 -12.47 -10.66 -0.92
CA VAL A 14 -11.21 -10.37 -1.62
C VAL A 14 -10.24 -9.53 -0.82
N TYR A 15 -10.70 -8.82 0.22
CA TYR A 15 -9.81 -7.96 0.99
C TYR A 15 -9.05 -8.75 2.04
N GLU A 16 -7.75 -8.89 1.86
CA GLU A 16 -6.85 -9.64 2.73
C GLU A 16 -5.97 -8.73 3.63
N GLY A 17 -6.06 -7.42 3.50
CA GLY A 17 -5.20 -6.46 4.20
C GLY A 17 -4.42 -5.57 3.23
N ARG A 18 -3.66 -4.62 3.78
CA ARG A 18 -2.83 -3.70 2.97
C ARG A 18 -1.53 -4.36 2.47
N GLY A 19 -0.91 -5.23 3.27
CA GLY A 19 0.36 -5.85 2.94
C GLY A 19 0.38 -6.49 1.54
N PRO A 20 -0.58 -7.37 1.19
CA PRO A 20 -0.64 -7.97 -0.15
C PRO A 20 -0.81 -6.96 -1.28
N LEU A 21 -1.60 -5.90 -1.08
CA LEU A 21 -1.82 -4.87 -2.09
C LEU A 21 -0.55 -4.02 -2.32
N GLU A 22 0.16 -3.71 -1.25
CA GLU A 22 1.47 -3.03 -1.33
C GLU A 22 2.53 -3.94 -1.96
N ALA A 23 2.51 -5.24 -1.68
CA ALA A 23 3.38 -6.22 -2.34
C ALA A 23 3.19 -6.19 -3.87
N ALA A 24 1.95 -6.19 -4.33
CA ALA A 24 1.65 -6.09 -5.75
C ALA A 24 2.10 -4.75 -6.37
N SER A 25 1.98 -3.64 -5.63
CA SER A 25 2.38 -2.31 -6.13
C SER A 25 3.88 -2.15 -6.36
N ILE A 26 4.69 -2.88 -5.60
CA ILE A 26 6.15 -2.95 -5.75
C ILE A 26 6.61 -4.15 -6.60
N GLU A 27 5.67 -4.80 -7.29
CA GLU A 27 5.91 -5.93 -8.18
C GLU A 27 6.52 -7.16 -7.47
N TYR A 28 6.24 -7.31 -6.17
CA TYR A 28 6.61 -8.52 -5.45
C TYR A 28 5.59 -9.63 -5.75
N ASP A 29 6.06 -10.71 -6.40
CA ASP A 29 5.23 -11.88 -6.69
C ASP A 29 5.04 -12.75 -5.44
N MET A 30 3.95 -12.50 -4.72
CA MET A 30 3.61 -13.26 -3.52
C MET A 30 3.34 -14.73 -3.86
N GLN A 31 4.03 -15.62 -3.15
CA GLN A 31 3.78 -17.05 -3.22
C GLN A 31 2.54 -17.42 -2.37
N PRO A 32 1.90 -18.56 -2.63
CA PRO A 32 0.71 -19.00 -1.88
C PRO A 32 0.89 -19.07 -0.37
N ASP A 33 2.13 -19.32 0.10
CA ASP A 33 2.48 -19.46 1.51
C ASP A 33 2.92 -18.14 2.17
N ASP A 34 3.02 -17.06 1.41
CA ASP A 34 3.49 -15.78 1.93
C ASP A 34 2.41 -15.10 2.76
N LEU A 35 2.78 -14.67 3.96
CA LEU A 35 2.09 -13.64 4.72
C LEU A 35 2.82 -12.32 4.48
N ALA A 36 2.19 -11.38 3.80
CA ALA A 36 2.74 -10.05 3.57
C ALA A 36 2.14 -9.05 4.55
N LEU A 37 3.01 -8.30 5.25
CA LEU A 37 2.61 -7.25 6.18
C LEU A 37 3.22 -5.93 5.73
N ARG A 38 2.45 -4.85 5.80
CA ARG A 38 3.02 -3.51 5.78
C ARG A 38 3.97 -3.37 6.96
N CYS A 39 5.16 -2.86 6.72
CA CYS A 39 6.21 -2.71 7.73
C CYS A 39 6.67 -1.26 7.77
N ASN A 40 6.19 -0.49 8.73
CA ASN A 40 6.66 0.88 8.92
C ASN A 40 8.00 0.87 9.66
N ILE A 41 8.87 1.84 9.34
CA ILE A 41 9.94 2.27 10.26
C ILE A 41 9.36 3.40 11.11
N ILE A 42 9.38 3.23 12.42
CA ILE A 42 8.80 4.16 13.38
C ILE A 42 9.85 4.73 14.34
N GLU A 43 9.47 5.77 15.07
CA GLU A 43 10.22 6.31 16.19
C GLU A 43 9.59 5.89 17.52
N LEU A 44 10.41 5.26 18.36
CA LEU A 44 10.10 5.00 19.75
C LEU A 44 10.92 5.96 20.64
N GLU A 45 10.27 6.59 21.61
CA GLU A 45 10.86 7.43 22.65
C GLU A 45 10.13 7.18 23.96
N ASP A 46 10.87 7.03 25.06
CA ASP A 46 10.32 6.80 26.41
C ASP A 46 9.29 5.64 26.47
N ASP A 47 9.63 4.51 25.86
CA ASP A 47 8.77 3.33 25.72
C ASP A 47 7.43 3.56 24.98
N CYS A 48 7.27 4.69 24.28
CA CYS A 48 6.06 5.02 23.53
C CYS A 48 6.31 5.16 22.04
N ILE A 49 5.26 4.97 21.23
CA ILE A 49 5.29 5.30 19.79
C ILE A 49 5.26 6.82 19.64
N LYS A 50 6.42 7.43 19.35
CA LYS A 50 6.56 8.87 19.19
C LYS A 50 5.97 9.35 17.87
N ASN A 51 6.29 8.65 16.79
CA ASN A 51 5.70 8.86 15.48
C ASN A 51 5.78 7.58 14.63
N HIS A 52 4.86 7.45 13.68
CA HIS A 52 4.72 6.28 12.82
C HIS A 52 5.54 6.36 11.51
N HIS A 53 6.35 7.40 11.31
CA HIS A 53 7.08 7.68 10.06
C HIS A 53 8.60 7.85 10.27
N GLY A 54 9.14 7.44 11.42
CA GLY A 54 10.59 7.45 11.69
C GLY A 54 11.26 8.83 11.53
N GLY A 55 10.53 9.93 11.82
CA GLY A 55 11.02 11.28 11.70
C GLY A 55 11.16 11.77 10.25
N HIS A 56 10.19 11.50 9.40
CA HIS A 56 10.14 11.91 7.99
C HIS A 56 11.31 11.37 7.17
N LEU A 57 11.45 10.07 7.10
CA LEU A 57 12.44 9.40 6.26
C LEU A 57 12.25 9.72 4.78
N THR A 58 13.34 9.97 4.05
CA THR A 58 13.31 9.90 2.59
C THR A 58 13.24 8.42 2.15
N THR A 59 12.93 8.18 0.89
CA THR A 59 12.88 6.82 0.34
C THR A 59 14.26 6.15 0.41
N GLU A 60 15.32 6.88 0.12
CA GLU A 60 16.71 6.39 0.14
C GLU A 60 17.13 6.01 1.58
N GLU A 61 16.80 6.84 2.56
CA GLU A 61 17.07 6.60 3.96
C GLU A 61 16.34 5.37 4.48
N GLY A 62 15.03 5.28 4.18
CA GLY A 62 14.22 4.12 4.55
C GLY A 62 14.72 2.82 3.91
N ASN A 63 15.06 2.86 2.63
CA ASN A 63 15.58 1.71 1.90
C ASN A 63 16.91 1.22 2.47
N MET A 64 17.82 2.13 2.82
CA MET A 64 19.09 1.78 3.46
C MET A 64 18.89 1.05 4.79
N LEU A 65 17.97 1.51 5.62
CA LEU A 65 17.65 0.88 6.91
C LEU A 65 17.02 -0.50 6.72
N ILE A 66 16.08 -0.64 5.81
CA ILE A 66 15.42 -1.91 5.51
C ILE A 66 16.38 -2.93 4.91
N GLN A 67 17.28 -2.52 4.00
CA GLN A 67 18.31 -3.40 3.48
C GLN A 67 19.25 -3.89 4.61
N SER A 68 19.66 -3.01 5.51
CA SER A 68 20.47 -3.40 6.67
C SER A 68 19.74 -4.39 7.58
N LEU A 69 18.42 -4.26 7.75
CA LEU A 69 17.63 -5.25 8.49
C LEU A 69 17.51 -6.57 7.75
N ASN A 70 17.30 -6.53 6.42
CA ASN A 70 17.22 -7.75 5.62
C ASN A 70 18.54 -8.53 5.64
N ASP A 71 19.69 -7.85 5.59
CA ASP A 71 21.01 -8.48 5.65
C ASP A 71 21.28 -9.17 7.01
N LYS A 72 20.66 -8.70 8.09
CA LYS A 72 20.92 -9.20 9.45
C LYS A 72 19.84 -10.14 9.99
N LEU A 73 18.59 -9.94 9.61
CA LEU A 73 17.42 -10.69 10.10
C LEU A 73 16.72 -11.49 9.00
N GLY A 74 16.95 -11.15 7.73
CA GLY A 74 16.37 -11.81 6.57
C GLY A 74 16.97 -13.22 6.37
N ASN A 75 16.14 -14.11 5.85
CA ASN A 75 16.52 -15.49 5.48
C ASN A 75 15.51 -16.05 4.48
N GLU A 76 15.49 -17.36 4.26
CA GLU A 76 14.54 -18.00 3.33
C GLU A 76 13.07 -17.86 3.76
N GLN A 77 12.80 -17.66 5.05
CA GLN A 77 11.47 -17.50 5.62
C GLN A 77 11.07 -16.02 5.79
N ILE A 78 12.03 -15.14 6.03
CA ILE A 78 11.81 -13.74 6.41
C ILE A 78 12.46 -12.83 5.36
N LYS A 79 11.66 -11.95 4.75
CA LYS A 79 12.17 -10.96 3.79
C LYS A 79 11.67 -9.56 4.15
N PHE A 80 12.60 -8.63 4.26
CA PHE A 80 12.33 -7.21 4.34
C PHE A 80 12.51 -6.60 2.95
N ILE A 81 11.46 -5.98 2.40
CA ILE A 81 11.46 -5.46 1.04
C ILE A 81 11.26 -3.95 1.10
N THR A 82 12.09 -3.24 0.35
CA THR A 82 12.09 -1.78 0.30
C THR A 82 10.81 -1.24 -0.35
N GLY A 83 10.30 -0.15 0.18
CA GLY A 83 9.15 0.58 -0.33
C GLY A 83 9.43 2.07 -0.44
N ILE A 84 8.48 2.90 -0.05
CA ILE A 84 8.57 4.36 -0.17
C ILE A 84 8.64 4.99 1.22
N GLN A 85 9.67 5.82 1.46
CA GLN A 85 9.89 6.55 2.72
C GLN A 85 9.98 5.57 3.92
N TYR A 86 9.06 5.66 4.87
CA TYR A 86 8.98 4.81 6.06
C TYR A 86 8.13 3.55 5.84
N ARG A 87 7.50 3.39 4.67
CA ARG A 87 6.56 2.32 4.33
C ARG A 87 7.26 1.24 3.54
N HIS A 88 7.40 0.09 4.13
CA HIS A 88 8.08 -1.08 3.57
C HIS A 88 7.20 -2.31 3.70
N LEU A 89 7.69 -3.45 3.21
CA LEU A 89 7.01 -4.73 3.29
C LEU A 89 7.85 -5.73 4.09
N LEU A 90 7.17 -6.48 4.96
CA LEU A 90 7.72 -7.67 5.61
C LEU A 90 6.94 -8.88 5.10
N VAL A 91 7.66 -9.87 4.58
CA VAL A 91 7.08 -11.14 4.13
C VAL A 91 7.57 -12.27 5.00
N ILE A 92 6.63 -13.06 5.54
CA ILE A 92 6.89 -14.26 6.34
C ILE A 92 6.34 -15.47 5.60
N LYS A 93 7.21 -16.30 5.07
CA LYS A 93 6.81 -17.55 4.43
C LYS A 93 6.25 -18.52 5.48
N GLY A 94 5.08 -19.07 5.23
CA GLY A 94 4.36 -19.92 6.17
C GLY A 94 3.80 -19.19 7.39
N GLY A 95 3.78 -17.85 7.39
CA GLY A 95 3.16 -17.05 8.47
C GLY A 95 1.63 -17.19 8.46
N ASN A 96 1.02 -16.98 9.61
CA ASN A 96 -0.43 -17.03 9.80
C ASN A 96 -1.03 -15.63 9.92
N LYS A 97 -2.07 -15.32 9.13
CA LYS A 97 -2.73 -14.01 9.12
C LYS A 97 -3.65 -13.76 10.31
N HIS A 98 -4.05 -14.82 11.04
CA HIS A 98 -4.94 -14.72 12.19
C HIS A 98 -4.21 -14.19 13.42
N ILE A 99 -3.72 -12.97 13.28
CA ILE A 99 -3.01 -12.18 14.28
C ILE A 99 -3.58 -10.77 14.32
N THR A 100 -3.59 -10.17 15.49
CA THR A 100 -3.99 -8.77 15.70
C THR A 100 -2.76 -7.89 15.74
N CYS A 101 -2.70 -6.90 14.87
CA CYS A 101 -1.63 -5.91 14.79
C CYS A 101 -2.21 -4.51 14.89
N ALA A 102 -1.71 -3.70 15.80
CA ALA A 102 -2.12 -2.31 15.96
C ALA A 102 -1.51 -1.41 14.88
N PRO A 103 -2.31 -0.61 14.11
CA PRO A 103 -1.76 0.38 13.19
C PRO A 103 -1.04 1.50 13.95
N PRO A 104 0.25 1.79 13.70
CA PRO A 104 1.04 2.68 14.56
C PRO A 104 0.59 4.14 14.50
N HIS A 105 -0.15 4.56 13.48
CA HIS A 105 -0.69 5.91 13.35
C HIS A 105 -1.93 6.15 14.22
N ASP A 106 -2.60 5.10 14.68
CA ASP A 106 -3.77 5.20 15.55
C ASP A 106 -3.37 5.27 17.04
N HIS A 107 -2.10 5.01 17.36
CA HIS A 107 -1.59 4.88 18.73
C HIS A 107 -0.42 5.84 19.05
N PRO A 108 -0.51 7.15 18.74
CA PRO A 108 0.55 8.09 19.07
C PRO A 108 0.69 8.27 20.58
N ASN A 109 1.92 8.24 21.06
CA ASN A 109 2.28 8.35 22.49
C ASN A 109 1.75 7.21 23.40
N GLU A 110 1.33 6.08 22.82
CA GLU A 110 0.97 4.89 23.60
C GLU A 110 2.19 3.98 23.81
N GLU A 111 2.17 3.22 24.90
CA GLU A 111 3.24 2.28 25.24
C GLU A 111 3.29 1.14 24.20
N TRP A 112 4.40 1.02 23.47
CA TRP A 112 4.52 0.06 22.37
C TRP A 112 4.42 -1.40 22.82
N LYS A 113 4.81 -1.72 24.06
CA LYS A 113 4.76 -3.09 24.59
C LYS A 113 3.34 -3.63 24.71
N SER A 114 2.37 -2.75 25.00
CA SER A 114 0.95 -3.11 25.08
C SER A 114 0.32 -3.36 23.70
N LEU A 115 0.98 -2.91 22.64
CA LEU A 115 0.53 -2.98 21.23
C LEU A 115 1.22 -4.11 20.44
N LEU A 116 2.01 -4.95 21.11
CA LEU A 116 2.66 -6.10 20.49
C LEU A 116 1.64 -7.04 19.83
N VAL A 117 2.08 -7.68 18.76
CA VAL A 117 1.25 -8.61 17.98
C VAL A 117 0.73 -9.74 18.84
N GLN A 118 -0.56 -10.03 18.76
CA GLN A 118 -1.24 -11.10 19.48
C GLN A 118 -1.90 -12.07 18.49
N PRO A 119 -2.09 -13.34 18.84
CA PRO A 119 -2.95 -14.24 18.09
C PRO A 119 -4.39 -13.72 18.12
N GLU A 120 -5.13 -13.93 17.06
CA GLU A 120 -6.55 -13.60 16.99
C GLU A 120 -7.34 -14.50 17.93
N GLU A 121 -8.15 -13.91 18.81
CA GLU A 121 -8.98 -14.63 19.77
C GLU A 121 -10.06 -15.47 19.07
N GLY A 122 -10.24 -16.71 19.55
CA GLY A 122 -11.27 -17.61 19.03
C GLY A 122 -10.96 -18.27 17.69
N TYR A 123 -9.81 -17.98 17.08
CA TYR A 123 -9.40 -18.70 15.88
C TYR A 123 -8.89 -20.10 16.23
N HIS A 124 -9.55 -21.11 15.68
CA HIS A 124 -9.10 -22.50 15.77
C HIS A 124 -8.36 -22.88 14.49
N MET A 125 -7.09 -23.23 14.65
CA MET A 125 -6.24 -23.64 13.54
C MET A 125 -6.86 -24.83 12.82
N LYS A 126 -7.13 -24.67 11.53
CA LYS A 126 -7.42 -25.80 10.62
C LYS A 126 -6.09 -26.49 10.31
N ASP A 127 -6.15 -27.74 9.91
CA ASP A 127 -4.97 -28.50 9.45
C ASP A 127 -4.35 -27.77 8.25
N ASP A 128 -3.37 -26.94 8.52
CA ASP A 128 -2.71 -26.04 7.58
C ASP A 128 -1.19 -26.17 7.88
N HIS A 129 -0.40 -26.24 6.84
CA HIS A 129 1.08 -26.31 6.92
C HIS A 129 1.72 -25.02 7.43
N ARG A 130 0.93 -23.97 7.67
CA ARG A 130 1.40 -22.68 8.19
C ARG A 130 1.73 -22.73 9.68
N MET A 131 2.51 -21.76 10.12
CA MET A 131 2.76 -21.52 11.54
C MET A 131 1.45 -21.30 12.28
N SER A 132 1.42 -21.61 13.59
CA SER A 132 0.29 -21.18 14.41
C SER A 132 0.24 -19.64 14.52
N PRO A 133 -0.94 -19.05 14.78
CA PRO A 133 -1.05 -17.62 15.07
C PRO A 133 -0.10 -17.17 16.17
N GLN A 134 0.01 -17.96 17.26
CA GLN A 134 0.93 -17.67 18.38
C GLN A 134 2.39 -17.68 17.93
N ALA A 135 2.81 -18.65 17.11
CA ALA A 135 4.19 -18.70 16.60
C ALA A 135 4.50 -17.52 15.68
N THR A 136 3.53 -17.13 14.85
CA THR A 136 3.67 -15.95 13.98
C THR A 136 3.75 -14.66 14.79
N ALA A 137 2.89 -14.48 15.80
CA ALA A 137 2.93 -13.32 16.69
C ALA A 137 4.28 -13.23 17.44
N ASN A 138 4.76 -14.36 17.98
CA ASN A 138 6.05 -14.40 18.67
C ASN A 138 7.21 -14.03 17.73
N LEU A 139 7.22 -14.54 16.49
CA LEU A 139 8.23 -14.21 15.49
C LEU A 139 8.22 -12.71 15.17
N LEU A 140 7.05 -12.13 14.91
CA LEU A 140 6.92 -10.70 14.60
C LEU A 140 7.39 -9.83 15.77
N ASN A 141 7.02 -10.18 17.00
CA ASN A 141 7.46 -9.48 18.20
C ASN A 141 8.97 -9.57 18.41
N GLU A 142 9.56 -10.73 18.14
CA GLU A 142 11.02 -10.92 18.15
C GLU A 142 11.70 -10.01 17.12
N LEU A 143 11.15 -9.90 15.91
CA LEU A 143 11.67 -9.03 14.86
C LEU A 143 11.56 -7.54 15.25
N ILE A 144 10.46 -7.11 15.87
CA ILE A 144 10.30 -5.76 16.40
C ILE A 144 11.42 -5.46 17.40
N ILE A 145 11.62 -6.33 18.41
CA ILE A 145 12.63 -6.13 19.45
C ILE A 145 14.05 -6.16 18.88
N LYS A 146 14.37 -7.11 17.99
CA LYS A 146 15.69 -7.19 17.36
C LYS A 146 15.98 -5.96 16.49
N SER A 147 14.96 -5.46 15.77
CA SER A 147 15.12 -4.25 14.95
C SER A 147 15.50 -3.05 15.80
N GLN A 148 14.95 -2.89 17.00
CA GLN A 148 15.30 -1.79 17.92
C GLN A 148 16.78 -1.78 18.25
N THR A 149 17.34 -2.95 18.59
CA THR A 149 18.78 -3.06 18.90
C THR A 149 19.65 -2.73 17.67
N LEU A 150 19.27 -3.22 16.50
CA LEU A 150 20.04 -3.01 15.26
C LEU A 150 19.96 -1.56 14.78
N LEU A 151 18.76 -0.99 14.78
CA LEU A 151 18.54 0.38 14.29
C LEU A 151 19.07 1.44 15.27
N ALA A 152 18.98 1.23 16.60
CA ALA A 152 19.57 2.13 17.58
C ALA A 152 21.08 2.32 17.39
N ASN A 153 21.78 1.26 16.98
CA ASN A 153 23.21 1.25 16.72
C ASN A 153 23.60 1.56 15.28
N HIS A 154 22.62 1.80 14.41
CA HIS A 154 22.89 2.10 13.01
C HIS A 154 23.50 3.50 12.86
N PRO A 155 24.59 3.69 12.05
CA PRO A 155 25.26 5.00 11.91
C PRO A 155 24.30 6.15 11.56
N PHE A 156 23.28 5.88 10.78
CA PHE A 156 22.24 6.83 10.42
C PHE A 156 21.56 7.47 11.65
N ASN A 157 21.28 6.67 12.70
CA ASN A 157 20.59 7.14 13.89
C ASN A 157 21.49 7.84 14.92
N LEU A 158 22.83 7.69 14.83
CA LEU A 158 23.74 8.23 15.85
C LEU A 158 23.62 9.74 16.03
N HIS A 159 23.48 10.48 14.91
CA HIS A 159 23.48 11.95 14.89
C HIS A 159 22.11 12.55 14.58
N ARG A 160 21.08 11.73 14.41
CA ARG A 160 19.75 12.19 14.07
C ARG A 160 18.94 12.53 15.33
N LYS A 161 18.20 13.65 15.30
CA LYS A 161 17.33 14.06 16.42
C LYS A 161 16.12 13.14 16.53
N ALA A 162 15.36 12.99 15.45
CA ALA A 162 14.26 12.05 15.37
C ALA A 162 14.78 10.67 14.96
N LYS A 163 14.52 9.64 15.74
CA LYS A 163 15.08 8.30 15.53
C LYS A 163 14.17 7.44 14.64
N ALA A 164 14.78 6.68 13.76
CA ALA A 164 14.15 5.63 12.98
C ALA A 164 14.58 4.29 13.59
N ASN A 165 14.03 3.94 14.75
CA ASN A 165 14.66 2.98 15.67
C ASN A 165 13.85 1.71 15.94
N SER A 166 12.71 1.50 15.26
CA SER A 166 11.95 0.26 15.32
C SER A 166 11.24 0.01 14.01
N ILE A 167 11.03 -1.26 13.66
CA ILE A 167 10.00 -1.62 12.68
C ILE A 167 8.66 -1.80 13.37
N TRP A 168 7.59 -1.70 12.56
CA TRP A 168 6.23 -1.96 13.03
C TRP A 168 5.42 -2.66 11.92
N PRO A 169 5.36 -4.01 11.94
CA PRO A 169 4.56 -4.78 10.99
C PRO A 169 3.08 -4.74 11.36
N TRP A 170 2.20 -4.54 10.37
CA TRP A 170 0.76 -4.47 10.55
C TRP A 170 -0.02 -4.74 9.26
N SER A 171 -1.35 -4.92 9.36
CA SER A 171 -2.26 -5.15 8.23
C SER A 171 -1.78 -6.26 7.29
N GLY A 172 -1.47 -7.41 7.91
CA GLY A 172 -1.02 -8.59 7.19
C GLY A 172 -2.15 -9.30 6.45
N GLY A 173 -1.79 -10.03 5.40
CA GLY A 173 -2.69 -10.87 4.65
C GLY A 173 -1.98 -11.79 3.67
N TYR A 174 -2.75 -12.72 3.11
CA TYR A 174 -2.30 -13.61 2.04
C TYR A 174 -2.50 -12.98 0.66
N ARG A 175 -1.96 -13.61 -0.37
CA ARG A 175 -2.27 -13.24 -1.74
C ARG A 175 -3.79 -13.24 -1.95
N PRO A 176 -4.41 -12.11 -2.36
CA PRO A 176 -5.86 -12.07 -2.57
C PRO A 176 -6.32 -13.06 -3.63
N SER A 177 -7.39 -13.79 -3.34
CA SER A 177 -8.07 -14.62 -4.32
C SER A 177 -9.09 -13.77 -5.09
N MET A 178 -8.58 -12.95 -6.02
CA MET A 178 -9.39 -12.09 -6.87
C MET A 178 -9.49 -12.68 -8.27
N SER A 179 -10.72 -12.79 -8.80
CA SER A 179 -10.90 -12.96 -10.24
C SER A 179 -10.43 -11.69 -10.95
N THR A 180 -9.86 -11.83 -12.15
CA THR A 180 -9.54 -10.64 -12.93
C THR A 180 -10.83 -9.93 -13.39
N LEU A 181 -10.74 -8.65 -13.71
CA LEU A 181 -11.89 -7.88 -14.22
C LEU A 181 -12.46 -8.53 -15.48
N MET A 182 -11.60 -9.05 -16.35
CA MET A 182 -11.97 -9.76 -17.58
C MET A 182 -12.69 -11.09 -17.31
N GLN A 183 -12.45 -11.73 -16.16
CA GLN A 183 -13.19 -12.93 -15.73
C GLN A 183 -14.57 -12.56 -15.17
N LEU A 184 -14.69 -11.41 -14.50
CA LEU A 184 -15.98 -10.92 -13.97
C LEU A 184 -16.86 -10.35 -15.07
N TYR A 185 -16.26 -9.65 -16.02
CA TYR A 185 -16.92 -8.94 -17.12
C TYR A 185 -16.27 -9.36 -18.45
N PRO A 186 -16.75 -10.48 -19.05
CA PRO A 186 -16.13 -11.06 -20.24
C PRO A 186 -16.15 -10.16 -21.50
N GLU A 187 -16.96 -9.12 -21.51
CA GLU A 187 -16.98 -8.09 -22.55
C GLU A 187 -15.73 -7.19 -22.52
N ILE A 188 -15.08 -7.01 -21.35
CA ILE A 188 -13.81 -6.31 -21.20
C ILE A 188 -12.69 -7.30 -21.53
N LYS A 189 -11.88 -7.05 -22.54
CA LYS A 189 -10.77 -7.92 -22.95
C LYS A 189 -9.43 -7.46 -22.39
N SER A 190 -9.28 -6.15 -22.18
CA SER A 190 -8.07 -5.55 -21.65
C SER A 190 -8.38 -4.25 -20.92
N GLY A 191 -7.52 -3.85 -20.01
CA GLY A 191 -7.69 -2.59 -19.30
C GLY A 191 -6.46 -2.20 -18.51
N SER A 192 -6.43 -0.93 -18.11
CA SER A 192 -5.34 -0.34 -17.34
C SER A 192 -5.81 0.39 -16.11
N VAL A 193 -4.90 0.51 -15.14
CA VAL A 193 -5.03 1.38 -13.96
C VAL A 193 -3.92 2.44 -13.98
N ILE A 194 -4.30 3.68 -13.74
CA ILE A 194 -3.40 4.83 -13.64
C ILE A 194 -3.59 5.46 -12.27
N SER A 195 -2.60 5.35 -11.40
CA SER A 195 -2.62 5.93 -10.05
C SER A 195 -1.21 6.21 -9.54
N ALA A 196 -1.08 7.21 -8.69
CA ALA A 196 0.13 7.44 -7.90
C ALA A 196 0.12 6.64 -6.58
N VAL A 197 -1.05 6.15 -6.17
CA VAL A 197 -1.26 5.48 -4.88
C VAL A 197 -0.99 3.98 -5.01
N ASP A 198 -0.05 3.47 -4.20
CA ASP A 198 0.37 2.06 -4.23
C ASP A 198 -0.80 1.10 -4.02
N LEU A 199 -1.69 1.42 -3.09
CA LEU A 199 -2.89 0.63 -2.81
C LEU A 199 -3.75 0.43 -4.06
N ILE A 200 -3.95 1.48 -4.85
CA ILE A 200 -4.78 1.44 -6.07
C ILE A 200 -4.08 0.66 -7.18
N ARG A 201 -2.76 0.83 -7.32
CA ARG A 201 -1.95 0.04 -8.25
C ARG A 201 -2.00 -1.45 -7.91
N GLY A 202 -1.91 -1.78 -6.61
CA GLY A 202 -2.04 -3.16 -6.14
C GLY A 202 -3.42 -3.77 -6.43
N ILE A 203 -4.51 -3.01 -6.23
CA ILE A 203 -5.87 -3.44 -6.60
C ILE A 203 -5.95 -3.70 -8.11
N GLY A 204 -5.45 -2.77 -8.93
CA GLY A 204 -5.42 -2.92 -10.38
C GLY A 204 -4.64 -4.15 -10.83
N HIS A 205 -3.47 -4.40 -10.23
CA HIS A 205 -2.66 -5.59 -10.51
C HIS A 205 -3.45 -6.89 -10.26
N TYR A 206 -4.07 -7.04 -9.08
CA TYR A 206 -4.87 -8.24 -8.78
C TYR A 206 -6.15 -8.32 -9.61
N ALA A 207 -6.69 -7.19 -10.04
CA ALA A 207 -7.81 -7.15 -10.99
C ALA A 207 -7.40 -7.52 -12.44
N GLY A 208 -6.11 -7.78 -12.69
CA GLY A 208 -5.58 -8.12 -14.00
C GLY A 208 -5.45 -6.93 -14.96
N LEU A 209 -5.40 -5.71 -14.42
CA LEU A 209 -5.20 -4.48 -15.19
C LEU A 209 -3.70 -4.18 -15.34
N ASP A 210 -3.32 -3.63 -16.49
CA ASP A 210 -1.98 -3.10 -16.70
C ASP A 210 -1.76 -1.85 -15.84
N VAL A 211 -0.70 -1.84 -15.02
CA VAL A 211 -0.37 -0.71 -14.16
C VAL A 211 0.48 0.31 -14.92
N ILE A 212 -0.11 1.43 -15.32
CA ILE A 212 0.60 2.49 -16.03
C ILE A 212 1.19 3.49 -15.02
N LYS A 213 2.52 3.59 -15.02
CA LYS A 213 3.27 4.57 -14.21
C LYS A 213 3.43 5.86 -15.00
N VAL A 214 3.02 6.98 -14.41
CA VAL A 214 3.13 8.32 -15.01
C VAL A 214 4.19 9.13 -14.27
N ASN A 215 5.17 9.66 -15.00
CA ASN A 215 6.20 10.49 -14.39
C ASN A 215 5.62 11.78 -13.81
N GLY A 216 6.01 12.14 -12.58
CA GLY A 216 5.46 13.28 -11.84
C GLY A 216 4.05 13.07 -11.30
N ALA A 217 3.51 11.85 -11.36
CA ALA A 217 2.26 11.53 -10.68
C ALA A 217 2.50 11.44 -9.16
N THR A 218 1.72 12.22 -8.41
CA THR A 218 1.66 12.21 -6.94
C THR A 218 0.23 11.97 -6.48
N GLY A 219 0.01 11.72 -5.17
CA GLY A 219 -1.33 11.73 -4.54
C GLY A 219 -1.81 13.15 -4.22
N LEU A 220 -0.97 14.17 -4.37
CA LEU A 220 -1.19 15.53 -3.91
C LEU A 220 -1.70 16.45 -5.03
N ALA A 221 -1.99 17.71 -4.67
CA ALA A 221 -2.53 18.72 -5.58
C ALA A 221 -1.57 19.10 -6.74
N ASP A 222 -0.27 18.85 -6.59
CA ASP A 222 0.78 19.09 -7.60
C ASP A 222 0.96 17.94 -8.59
N THR A 223 0.10 16.92 -8.53
CA THR A 223 0.19 15.75 -9.42
C THR A 223 0.19 16.15 -10.91
N ASN A 224 0.87 15.35 -11.72
CA ASN A 224 0.88 15.52 -13.18
C ASN A 224 -0.47 15.10 -13.80
N TYR A 225 -1.47 15.98 -13.76
CA TYR A 225 -2.81 15.75 -14.31
C TYR A 225 -2.76 15.44 -15.81
N GLU A 226 -2.04 16.26 -16.57
CA GLU A 226 -1.92 16.13 -18.04
C GLU A 226 -1.27 14.81 -18.43
N GLY A 227 -0.21 14.41 -17.72
CA GLY A 227 0.44 13.12 -17.95
C GLY A 227 -0.48 11.94 -17.67
N LYS A 228 -1.29 12.01 -16.61
CA LYS A 228 -2.29 10.98 -16.29
C LYS A 228 -3.39 10.90 -17.36
N VAL A 229 -3.90 12.04 -17.83
CA VAL A 229 -4.92 12.11 -18.88
C VAL A 229 -4.36 11.57 -20.21
N LYS A 230 -3.17 11.98 -20.58
CA LYS A 230 -2.50 11.48 -21.81
C LYS A 230 -2.36 9.96 -21.76
N ALA A 231 -1.87 9.42 -20.65
CA ALA A 231 -1.74 7.97 -20.48
C ALA A 231 -3.09 7.24 -20.56
N ALA A 232 -4.16 7.86 -20.04
CA ALA A 232 -5.51 7.28 -20.11
C ALA A 232 -6.03 7.24 -21.55
N ILE A 233 -5.83 8.31 -22.32
CA ILE A 233 -6.23 8.37 -23.75
C ILE A 233 -5.45 7.32 -24.55
N GLU A 234 -4.12 7.28 -24.41
CA GLU A 234 -3.26 6.31 -25.12
C GLU A 234 -3.58 4.84 -24.75
N ALA A 235 -4.05 4.60 -23.54
CA ALA A 235 -4.52 3.29 -23.13
C ALA A 235 -5.88 2.95 -23.75
N LEU A 236 -6.85 3.88 -23.74
CA LEU A 236 -8.19 3.68 -24.33
C LEU A 236 -8.15 3.48 -25.86
N GLU A 237 -7.14 3.97 -26.54
CA GLU A 237 -6.95 3.69 -27.99
C GLU A 237 -6.66 2.19 -28.27
N LYS A 238 -6.29 1.41 -27.26
CA LYS A 238 -5.84 0.01 -27.38
C LYS A 238 -6.57 -0.96 -26.49
N GLN A 239 -7.30 -0.46 -25.50
CA GLN A 239 -7.91 -1.26 -24.43
C GLN A 239 -9.35 -0.82 -24.19
N ASP A 240 -10.15 -1.74 -23.66
CA ASP A 240 -11.58 -1.54 -23.43
C ASP A 240 -11.89 -0.76 -22.15
N PHE A 241 -10.95 -0.73 -21.20
CA PHE A 241 -11.19 -0.17 -19.86
C PHE A 241 -9.99 0.58 -19.33
N VAL A 242 -10.20 1.75 -18.73
CA VAL A 242 -9.18 2.49 -17.98
C VAL A 242 -9.75 2.97 -16.64
N TYR A 243 -9.05 2.64 -15.57
CA TYR A 243 -9.31 3.16 -14.23
C TYR A 243 -8.30 4.27 -13.92
N LEU A 244 -8.72 5.52 -14.09
CA LEU A 244 -7.90 6.70 -13.81
C LEU A 244 -8.21 7.22 -12.41
N HIS A 245 -7.21 7.20 -11.52
CA HIS A 245 -7.35 7.60 -10.13
C HIS A 245 -6.55 8.88 -9.83
N ILE A 246 -7.22 9.84 -9.18
CA ILE A 246 -6.66 11.12 -8.74
C ILE A 246 -7.06 11.35 -7.29
N GLU A 247 -6.09 11.34 -6.38
CA GLU A 247 -6.25 11.42 -4.93
C GLU A 247 -6.32 12.87 -4.40
N ALA A 248 -5.83 13.83 -5.18
CA ALA A 248 -5.55 15.19 -4.75
C ALA A 248 -6.70 15.88 -3.97
N SER A 249 -7.94 15.63 -4.38
CA SER A 249 -9.10 16.21 -3.70
C SER A 249 -9.41 15.52 -2.37
N ASP A 250 -9.10 14.24 -2.23
CA ASP A 250 -9.26 13.49 -0.99
C ASP A 250 -8.27 13.96 0.07
N GLU A 251 -6.99 14.05 -0.28
CA GLU A 251 -5.93 14.56 0.60
C GLU A 251 -6.21 15.99 1.09
N ALA A 252 -6.64 16.90 0.19
CA ALA A 252 -7.03 18.23 0.58
C ALA A 252 -8.22 18.24 1.57
N GLY A 253 -9.12 17.27 1.46
CA GLY A 253 -10.22 17.06 2.39
C GLY A 253 -9.73 16.58 3.77
N HIS A 254 -8.76 15.67 3.80
CA HIS A 254 -8.15 15.18 5.04
C HIS A 254 -7.35 16.26 5.77
N ASP A 255 -6.67 17.15 5.03
CA ASP A 255 -5.96 18.30 5.59
C ASP A 255 -6.90 19.39 6.15
N GLY A 256 -8.20 19.33 5.82
CA GLY A 256 -9.17 20.35 6.20
C GLY A 256 -8.99 21.68 5.47
N ASP A 257 -8.22 21.71 4.39
CA ASP A 257 -7.96 22.89 3.57
C ASP A 257 -9.06 23.05 2.51
N LEU A 258 -10.06 23.90 2.80
CA LEU A 258 -11.19 24.12 1.90
C LEU A 258 -10.76 24.76 0.58
N ASP A 259 -9.85 25.73 0.60
CA ASP A 259 -9.40 26.44 -0.61
C ASP A 259 -8.64 25.48 -1.54
N LEU A 260 -7.78 24.64 -0.97
CA LEU A 260 -7.09 23.60 -1.71
C LEU A 260 -8.06 22.54 -2.24
N LYS A 261 -9.07 22.15 -1.45
CA LYS A 261 -10.12 21.23 -1.89
C LYS A 261 -10.86 21.74 -3.11
N LEU A 262 -11.31 22.99 -3.09
CA LEU A 262 -11.98 23.63 -4.21
C LEU A 262 -11.06 23.69 -5.44
N LYS A 263 -9.80 24.07 -5.24
CA LYS A 263 -8.82 24.14 -6.32
C LYS A 263 -8.53 22.78 -6.95
N THR A 264 -8.45 21.73 -6.17
CA THR A 264 -8.23 20.37 -6.70
C THR A 264 -9.43 19.83 -7.47
N ILE A 265 -10.66 20.17 -7.05
CA ILE A 265 -11.88 19.86 -7.80
C ILE A 265 -11.92 20.63 -9.13
N GLU A 266 -11.59 21.92 -9.13
CA GLU A 266 -11.48 22.74 -10.35
C GLU A 266 -10.42 22.18 -11.31
N ASN A 267 -9.27 21.73 -10.80
CA ASN A 267 -8.25 21.05 -11.60
C ASN A 267 -8.74 19.73 -12.20
N LEU A 268 -9.49 18.94 -11.41
CA LEU A 268 -10.09 17.70 -11.88
C LEU A 268 -11.05 17.97 -13.06
N ASP A 269 -11.94 18.96 -12.91
CA ASP A 269 -12.88 19.33 -13.95
C ASP A 269 -12.17 19.84 -15.21
N THR A 270 -11.31 20.86 -15.07
CA THR A 270 -10.73 21.58 -16.21
C THR A 270 -9.58 20.87 -16.89
N ARG A 271 -8.71 20.18 -16.11
CA ARG A 271 -7.49 19.55 -16.63
C ARG A 271 -7.67 18.06 -16.94
N VAL A 272 -8.67 17.40 -16.33
CA VAL A 272 -8.90 15.96 -16.52
C VAL A 272 -10.19 15.72 -17.28
N VAL A 273 -11.35 16.01 -16.67
CA VAL A 273 -12.66 15.66 -17.23
C VAL A 273 -12.89 16.35 -18.56
N LYS A 274 -12.66 17.66 -18.64
CA LYS A 274 -12.80 18.44 -19.87
C LYS A 274 -11.92 17.87 -21.00
N THR A 275 -10.63 17.62 -20.71
CA THR A 275 -9.70 17.13 -21.74
C THR A 275 -10.07 15.73 -22.24
N LEU A 276 -10.47 14.84 -21.32
CA LEU A 276 -10.97 13.51 -21.68
C LEU A 276 -12.23 13.62 -22.54
N TYR A 277 -13.21 14.40 -22.10
CA TYR A 277 -14.48 14.58 -22.80
C TYR A 277 -14.29 15.16 -24.21
N GLU A 278 -13.52 16.24 -24.36
CA GLU A 278 -13.24 16.88 -25.66
C GLU A 278 -12.51 15.93 -26.61
N THR A 279 -11.62 15.08 -26.11
CA THR A 279 -10.90 14.11 -26.95
C THR A 279 -11.81 12.96 -27.37
N ILE A 280 -12.48 12.32 -26.43
CA ILE A 280 -13.28 11.11 -26.65
C ILE A 280 -14.55 11.42 -27.45
N SER A 281 -15.14 12.61 -27.30
CA SER A 281 -16.33 13.04 -28.07
C SER A 281 -16.09 13.09 -29.58
N ASN A 282 -14.84 13.12 -30.01
CA ASN A 282 -14.47 13.09 -31.43
C ASN A 282 -14.20 11.67 -31.98
N TRP A 283 -14.26 10.65 -31.09
CA TRP A 283 -14.05 9.26 -31.53
C TRP A 283 -15.30 8.68 -32.20
N GLN A 284 -15.09 7.75 -33.12
CA GLN A 284 -16.20 7.07 -33.81
C GLN A 284 -16.82 5.97 -32.93
N GLU A 285 -16.01 5.38 -32.04
CA GLU A 285 -16.46 4.34 -31.11
C GLU A 285 -17.10 4.98 -29.88
N PRO A 286 -18.21 4.43 -29.37
CA PRO A 286 -18.86 4.95 -28.17
C PRO A 286 -18.00 4.67 -26.93
N VAL A 287 -17.76 5.71 -26.13
CA VAL A 287 -17.04 5.61 -24.85
C VAL A 287 -17.94 6.10 -23.72
N CYS A 288 -17.96 5.37 -22.62
CA CYS A 288 -18.66 5.76 -21.39
C CYS A 288 -17.63 6.29 -20.38
N ILE A 289 -17.89 7.49 -19.87
CA ILE A 289 -17.12 8.07 -18.73
C ILE A 289 -17.97 8.02 -17.49
N ALA A 290 -17.46 7.38 -16.43
CA ALA A 290 -18.03 7.46 -15.07
C ALA A 290 -17.09 8.29 -14.18
N LEU A 291 -17.61 9.36 -13.60
CA LEU A 291 -16.91 10.18 -12.60
C LEU A 291 -17.50 9.84 -11.22
N LEU A 292 -16.63 9.44 -10.27
CA LEU A 292 -17.02 8.92 -8.95
C LEU A 292 -16.33 9.69 -7.82
#